data_09f069f50eb5d0bac3d7af515725e8ee
#
_entry.id   09f069f50eb5d0bac3d7af515725e8ee
#
_cell.length_a   1.000
_cell.length_b   1.000
_cell.length_c   1.000
_cell.angle_alpha   90.00
_cell.angle_beta   90.00
_cell.angle_gamma   90.00
#
_symmetry.space_group_name_H-M   'P 1'
#
loop_
_entity.id
_entity.type
_entity.pdbx_description
1 polymer ?
#
loop_
_entity_poly.entity_id
_entity_poly.type
_entity_poly.pdbx_seq_one_letter_code
_entity_poly.pdbx_strand_id
1 'polypeptide(L)'
;MNKFERFFRRYIFSTVGIILLFLFVNILLVASFFVIAYWGNVKNSNFPIEDFSKHITETNGQLHADTWAEGILNDANAWAMILDEHGDTIWQMNMPEELPRHYSTTDVAMFSRWYLNGYPVNVWNRQGNLLVVGFPQGDIVNYYISVKAQYVTPTAVGFLVAICINILLMLYLFLRNAHQIEKAMEPVLNGIRHLSNGNPIHLEETGELAEINASLNKAGDYLLKKDNTRAEWIRGISHDIRTPLSMILGYASEIEETSSLPETTRKQAEIIRRHSEKLKNLVEDLNLTTKLEYSMQPMQKQRLDPVELARQAVSEILNDGLSDKYELELSEDNPGKAITITGDQSLLNRMLCNLIRNCIIHNPDGCRIQVSVGRCDTVCTFSVADNGCGISEMQLNTLNNNKDISSTQKQTGEIEHGLGLKIVRQIVEVHQGTIEYSNTIPHGLTVNFFLPME
;
A
#
# COMPACT_ATOMS: atom_id res chain seq x y z
N MET A 1 5.13 27.99 4.19
CA MET A 1 4.17 26.92 3.87
C MET A 1 4.82 26.03 2.83
N ASN A 2 5.16 24.78 3.19
CA ASN A 2 5.86 23.81 2.33
C ASN A 2 5.07 23.51 1.05
N LYS A 3 5.77 23.32 -0.09
CA LYS A 3 5.13 22.94 -1.37
C LYS A 3 4.30 21.67 -1.25
N PHE A 4 4.75 20.72 -0.40
CA PHE A 4 4.05 19.50 -0.04
C PHE A 4 2.70 19.75 0.64
N GLU A 5 2.65 20.66 1.61
CA GLU A 5 1.42 21.05 2.30
C GLU A 5 0.43 21.70 1.33
N ARG A 6 0.91 22.46 0.34
CA ARG A 6 0.11 23.03 -0.76
C ARG A 6 -0.47 21.95 -1.68
N PHE A 7 0.32 20.91 -2.01
CA PHE A 7 -0.13 19.78 -2.82
C PHE A 7 -1.31 19.06 -2.15
N PHE A 8 -1.13 18.57 -0.92
CA PHE A 8 -2.21 17.90 -0.18
C PHE A 8 -3.44 18.78 0.01
N ARG A 9 -3.23 20.04 0.38
CA ARG A 9 -4.31 21.00 0.57
C ARG A 9 -5.11 21.21 -0.72
N ARG A 10 -4.45 21.32 -1.87
CA ARG A 10 -5.13 21.46 -3.17
C ARG A 10 -6.02 20.25 -3.48
N TYR A 11 -5.51 19.03 -3.31
CA TYR A 11 -6.28 17.82 -3.57
C TYR A 11 -7.40 17.58 -2.56
N ILE A 12 -7.14 17.86 -1.29
CA ILE A 12 -8.18 17.82 -0.25
C ILE A 12 -9.29 18.83 -0.57
N PHE A 13 -8.94 20.09 -0.87
CA PHE A 13 -9.94 21.10 -1.24
C PHE A 13 -10.66 20.76 -2.55
N SER A 14 -9.97 20.18 -3.53
CA SER A 14 -10.61 19.68 -4.76
C SER A 14 -11.63 18.59 -4.46
N THR A 15 -11.27 17.61 -3.66
CA THR A 15 -12.16 16.50 -3.26
C THR A 15 -13.35 17.01 -2.44
N VAL A 16 -13.10 17.88 -1.45
CA VAL A 16 -14.14 18.53 -0.65
C VAL A 16 -15.04 19.39 -1.54
N GLY A 17 -14.46 20.13 -2.49
CA GLY A 17 -15.22 20.92 -3.46
C GLY A 17 -16.14 20.08 -4.34
N ILE A 18 -15.69 18.93 -4.80
CA ILE A 18 -16.51 17.98 -5.58
C ILE A 18 -17.68 17.46 -4.73
N ILE A 19 -17.43 17.09 -3.47
CA ILE A 19 -18.47 16.62 -2.53
C ILE A 19 -19.48 17.73 -2.25
N LEU A 20 -19.02 18.94 -1.96
CA LEU A 20 -19.90 20.09 -1.70
C LEU A 20 -20.75 20.47 -2.92
N LEU A 21 -20.15 20.46 -4.11
CA LEU A 21 -20.89 20.70 -5.36
C LEU A 21 -21.96 19.65 -5.58
N PHE A 22 -21.64 18.37 -5.38
CA PHE A 22 -22.60 17.27 -5.47
C PHE A 22 -23.74 17.45 -4.48
N LEU A 23 -23.44 17.76 -3.23
CA LEU A 23 -24.44 17.99 -2.18
C LEU A 23 -25.34 19.18 -2.51
N PHE A 24 -24.75 20.29 -2.97
CA PHE A 24 -25.48 21.50 -3.37
C PHE A 24 -26.42 21.24 -4.54
N VAL A 25 -25.97 20.56 -5.58
CA VAL A 25 -26.80 20.22 -6.74
C VAL A 25 -27.94 19.29 -6.36
N ASN A 26 -27.70 18.27 -5.51
CA ASN A 26 -28.75 17.38 -5.03
C ASN A 26 -29.76 18.08 -4.13
N ILE A 27 -29.32 18.99 -3.24
CA ILE A 27 -30.24 19.80 -2.43
C ILE A 27 -31.13 20.67 -3.34
N LEU A 28 -30.55 21.30 -4.37
CA LEU A 28 -31.31 22.07 -5.36
C LEU A 28 -32.33 21.22 -6.11
N LEU A 29 -31.94 20.00 -6.55
CA LEU A 29 -32.85 19.07 -7.21
C LEU A 29 -33.99 18.66 -6.29
N VAL A 30 -33.71 18.30 -5.04
CA VAL A 30 -34.72 17.94 -4.04
C VAL A 30 -35.61 19.12 -3.72
N ALA A 31 -35.03 20.31 -3.49
CA ALA A 31 -35.80 21.53 -3.23
C ALA A 31 -36.70 21.87 -4.42
N SER A 32 -36.23 21.79 -5.66
CA SER A 32 -37.06 22.03 -6.84
C SER A 32 -38.21 21.02 -6.98
N PHE A 33 -37.94 19.74 -6.65
CA PHE A 33 -38.97 18.71 -6.61
C PHE A 33 -40.03 19.04 -5.55
N PHE A 34 -39.64 19.42 -4.33
CA PHE A 34 -40.58 19.84 -3.27
C PHE A 34 -41.34 21.09 -3.69
N VAL A 35 -40.69 22.07 -4.29
CA VAL A 35 -41.40 23.27 -4.78
C VAL A 35 -42.45 22.90 -5.84
N ILE A 36 -42.12 22.04 -6.79
CA ILE A 36 -43.03 21.61 -7.85
C ILE A 36 -44.17 20.73 -7.28
N ALA A 37 -43.84 19.78 -6.39
CA ALA A 37 -44.81 18.84 -5.83
C ALA A 37 -45.70 19.49 -4.73
N TYR A 38 -45.13 20.34 -3.92
CA TYR A 38 -45.81 20.92 -2.75
C TYR A 38 -46.59 22.20 -3.09
N TRP A 39 -46.06 23.09 -3.94
CA TRP A 39 -46.73 24.29 -4.38
C TRP A 39 -47.98 23.98 -5.23
N GLY A 40 -47.98 22.83 -5.92
CA GLY A 40 -49.17 22.34 -6.61
C GLY A 40 -50.22 21.70 -5.70
N ASN A 41 -49.88 21.39 -4.44
CA ASN A 41 -50.72 20.66 -3.49
C ASN A 41 -50.97 21.34 -2.14
N VAL A 42 -50.46 22.57 -1.91
CA VAL A 42 -50.87 23.35 -0.72
C VAL A 42 -52.31 23.78 -0.91
N LYS A 43 -53.18 22.82 -0.77
CA LYS A 43 -54.55 23.09 -0.38
C LYS A 43 -54.53 23.54 1.07
N ASN A 44 -54.38 24.86 1.22
CA ASN A 44 -55.14 25.60 2.11
C ASN A 44 -55.41 25.19 3.51
N SER A 45 -55.12 26.14 4.29
CA SER A 45 -55.72 26.37 5.59
C SER A 45 -55.93 25.09 6.38
N ASN A 46 -55.11 24.91 7.37
CA ASN A 46 -55.32 23.97 8.46
C ASN A 46 -56.68 24.22 9.20
N PHE A 47 -57.69 24.87 8.53
CA PHE A 47 -58.99 25.08 9.14
C PHE A 47 -59.73 23.74 9.14
N PRO A 48 -60.04 23.17 10.31
CA PRO A 48 -60.65 21.87 10.45
C PRO A 48 -62.14 21.90 10.11
N ILE A 49 -62.48 22.12 8.84
CA ILE A 49 -63.87 22.33 8.39
C ILE A 49 -64.79 21.14 8.70
N GLU A 50 -64.26 19.91 8.70
CA GLU A 50 -65.03 18.72 9.06
C GLU A 50 -65.46 18.78 10.55
N ASP A 51 -64.53 19.04 11.42
CA ASP A 51 -64.80 19.13 12.85
C ASP A 51 -65.69 20.37 13.17
N PHE A 52 -65.39 21.49 12.52
CA PHE A 52 -66.23 22.66 12.58
C PHE A 52 -67.64 22.33 12.18
N SER A 53 -67.91 21.55 11.16
CA SER A 53 -69.24 21.09 10.74
C SER A 53 -69.98 20.30 11.83
N LYS A 54 -69.24 19.49 12.64
CA LYS A 54 -69.82 18.69 13.75
C LYS A 54 -70.25 19.55 14.96
N HIS A 55 -69.60 20.71 15.15
CA HIS A 55 -69.86 21.64 16.22
C HIS A 55 -70.98 22.68 15.90
N ILE A 56 -71.64 22.56 14.75
CA ILE A 56 -72.85 23.25 14.43
C ILE A 56 -74.01 22.28 14.69
N THR A 57 -74.84 22.58 15.70
CA THR A 57 -75.99 21.73 16.13
C THR A 57 -77.31 22.36 15.81
N GLU A 58 -78.30 21.55 15.56
CA GLU A 58 -79.69 22.04 15.35
C GLU A 58 -80.48 21.90 16.64
N THR A 59 -81.01 23.02 17.10
CA THR A 59 -81.83 23.07 18.31
C THR A 59 -83.09 23.83 17.99
N ASN A 60 -84.28 23.20 18.18
CA ASN A 60 -85.60 23.79 17.87
C ASN A 60 -85.78 24.28 16.42
N GLY A 61 -85.17 23.61 15.45
CA GLY A 61 -85.22 23.99 14.03
C GLY A 61 -84.28 25.16 13.63
N GLN A 62 -83.45 25.61 14.55
CA GLN A 62 -82.43 26.61 14.27
C GLN A 62 -81.05 26.03 14.44
N LEU A 63 -80.09 26.39 13.51
CA LEU A 63 -78.68 25.99 13.55
C LEU A 63 -77.91 26.95 14.48
N HIS A 64 -77.16 26.39 15.40
CA HIS A 64 -76.32 27.13 16.35
C HIS A 64 -74.88 26.55 16.32
N ALA A 65 -73.91 27.41 16.22
CA ALA A 65 -72.51 27.05 16.48
C ALA A 65 -72.30 27.05 18.01
N ASP A 66 -71.51 26.12 18.49
CA ASP A 66 -71.05 26.14 19.89
C ASP A 66 -69.85 27.10 20.10
N THR A 67 -69.43 27.27 21.33
CA THR A 67 -68.32 28.17 21.69
C THR A 67 -66.99 27.80 21.06
N TRP A 68 -66.76 26.52 20.74
CA TRP A 68 -65.56 26.08 20.06
C TRP A 68 -65.61 26.52 18.59
N ALA A 69 -66.69 26.29 17.89
CA ALA A 69 -66.86 26.70 16.49
C ALA A 69 -66.79 28.23 16.34
N GLU A 70 -67.43 29.01 17.28
CA GLU A 70 -67.28 30.46 17.31
C GLU A 70 -65.85 30.91 17.51
N GLY A 71 -65.07 30.24 18.41
CA GLY A 71 -63.71 30.57 18.72
C GLY A 71 -62.81 30.35 17.52
N ILE A 72 -62.88 29.17 16.88
CA ILE A 72 -61.99 28.84 15.76
C ILE A 72 -62.25 29.69 14.51
N LEU A 73 -63.53 30.08 14.31
CA LEU A 73 -63.88 30.95 13.18
C LEU A 73 -63.37 32.39 13.42
N ASN A 74 -63.44 32.87 14.64
CA ASN A 74 -62.91 34.19 15.01
C ASN A 74 -61.40 34.22 15.00
N ASP A 75 -60.74 33.18 15.50
CA ASP A 75 -59.30 33.08 15.49
C ASP A 75 -58.75 33.07 14.05
N ALA A 76 -59.45 32.43 13.13
CA ALA A 76 -59.12 32.43 11.70
C ALA A 76 -59.59 33.72 10.97
N ASN A 77 -60.21 34.67 11.67
CA ASN A 77 -60.82 35.83 11.06
C ASN A 77 -61.77 35.48 9.90
N ALA A 78 -62.35 34.30 9.97
CA ALA A 78 -63.11 33.67 8.91
C ALA A 78 -64.62 33.90 9.11
N TRP A 79 -65.34 33.70 8.06
CA TRP A 79 -66.83 33.70 8.07
C TRP A 79 -67.35 32.35 7.58
N ALA A 80 -68.57 31.99 7.93
CA ALA A 80 -69.24 30.76 7.51
C ALA A 80 -70.65 30.95 7.11
N MET A 81 -71.12 30.14 6.16
CA MET A 81 -72.57 30.03 5.80
C MET A 81 -72.89 28.57 5.48
N ILE A 82 -74.19 28.24 5.66
CA ILE A 82 -74.74 26.96 5.21
C ILE A 82 -75.80 27.24 4.15
N LEU A 83 -75.62 26.58 3.00
CA LEU A 83 -76.57 26.64 1.89
C LEU A 83 -77.41 25.35 1.88
N ASP A 84 -78.72 25.50 1.68
CA ASP A 84 -79.58 24.34 1.42
C ASP A 84 -79.50 23.81 0.00
N GLU A 85 -80.33 22.81 -0.35
CA GLU A 85 -80.38 22.21 -1.67
C GLU A 85 -80.84 23.16 -2.79
N HIS A 86 -81.46 24.25 -2.46
CA HIS A 86 -81.92 25.29 -3.38
C HIS A 86 -80.93 26.44 -3.52
N GLY A 87 -79.87 26.46 -2.70
CA GLY A 87 -78.83 27.52 -2.70
C GLY A 87 -79.16 28.69 -1.82
N ASP A 88 -80.17 28.59 -0.94
CA ASP A 88 -80.48 29.59 0.01
C ASP A 88 -79.66 29.51 1.30
N THR A 89 -79.20 30.64 1.84
CA THR A 89 -78.44 30.67 3.08
C THR A 89 -79.35 30.42 4.26
N ILE A 90 -79.31 29.23 4.85
CA ILE A 90 -80.13 28.83 6.03
C ILE A 90 -79.44 29.14 7.34
N TRP A 91 -78.14 29.38 7.36
CA TRP A 91 -77.34 29.78 8.52
C TRP A 91 -76.12 30.55 8.10
N GLN A 92 -75.71 31.52 8.95
CA GLN A 92 -74.48 32.31 8.69
C GLN A 92 -73.86 32.80 10.00
N MET A 93 -72.52 33.01 9.97
CA MET A 93 -71.70 33.58 11.03
C MET A 93 -70.60 34.45 10.47
N ASN A 94 -70.46 35.66 10.97
CA ASN A 94 -69.47 36.66 10.52
C ASN A 94 -69.47 36.94 8.99
N MET A 95 -70.57 36.62 8.32
CA MET A 95 -70.67 36.74 6.87
C MET A 95 -70.67 38.18 6.40
N PRO A 96 -69.85 38.64 5.47
CA PRO A 96 -69.85 39.98 4.92
C PRO A 96 -71.19 40.38 4.35
N GLU A 97 -71.62 41.63 4.61
CA GLU A 97 -72.91 42.12 4.17
C GLU A 97 -73.08 42.20 2.66
N GLU A 98 -71.96 42.34 1.92
CA GLU A 98 -71.90 42.44 0.49
C GLU A 98 -72.13 41.09 -0.26
N LEU A 99 -72.13 39.97 0.46
CA LEU A 99 -72.32 38.66 -0.13
C LEU A 99 -73.81 38.35 -0.28
N PRO A 100 -74.22 37.77 -1.44
CA PRO A 100 -75.58 37.32 -1.66
C PRO A 100 -76.06 36.30 -0.61
N ARG A 101 -77.36 36.14 -0.43
CA ARG A 101 -77.95 35.10 0.44
C ARG A 101 -78.51 33.93 -0.35
N HIS A 102 -78.54 34.03 -1.66
CA HIS A 102 -78.96 32.99 -2.59
C HIS A 102 -77.88 32.80 -3.67
N TYR A 103 -77.59 31.58 -3.93
CA TYR A 103 -76.58 31.18 -4.95
C TYR A 103 -77.16 30.11 -5.89
N SER A 104 -77.06 30.33 -7.18
CA SER A 104 -77.40 29.33 -8.16
C SER A 104 -76.43 28.15 -8.11
N THR A 105 -76.83 27.02 -8.66
CA THR A 105 -75.95 25.86 -8.80
C THR A 105 -74.68 26.20 -9.55
N THR A 106 -74.76 27.14 -10.48
CA THR A 106 -73.56 27.63 -11.24
C THR A 106 -72.63 28.45 -10.32
N ASP A 107 -73.18 29.30 -9.46
CA ASP A 107 -72.39 30.10 -8.51
C ASP A 107 -71.65 29.17 -7.54
N VAL A 108 -72.37 28.16 -6.98
CA VAL A 108 -71.80 27.18 -6.09
C VAL A 108 -70.63 26.41 -6.77
N ALA A 109 -70.82 25.95 -8.02
CA ALA A 109 -69.79 25.26 -8.78
C ALA A 109 -68.56 26.14 -9.06
N MET A 110 -68.75 27.43 -9.26
CA MET A 110 -67.68 28.41 -9.48
C MET A 110 -66.87 28.67 -8.22
N PHE A 111 -67.52 29.07 -7.11
CA PHE A 111 -66.78 29.44 -5.90
C PHE A 111 -66.20 28.22 -5.16
N SER A 112 -66.82 27.06 -5.24
CA SER A 112 -66.28 25.85 -4.62
C SER A 112 -64.91 25.49 -5.13
N ARG A 113 -64.57 25.96 -6.33
CA ARG A 113 -63.27 25.71 -6.96
C ARG A 113 -62.26 26.84 -6.77
N TRP A 114 -62.73 28.11 -6.62
CA TRP A 114 -61.88 29.28 -6.64
C TRP A 114 -62.07 30.20 -5.46
N TYR A 115 -62.82 31.26 -5.69
CA TYR A 115 -63.08 32.34 -4.74
C TYR A 115 -64.54 32.77 -4.84
N LEU A 116 -65.16 33.14 -3.71
CA LEU A 116 -66.46 33.81 -3.66
C LEU A 116 -66.21 35.31 -3.51
N ASN A 117 -66.46 36.11 -4.54
CA ASN A 117 -66.20 37.54 -4.58
C ASN A 117 -64.84 37.98 -4.03
N GLY A 118 -63.76 37.21 -4.37
CA GLY A 118 -62.41 37.48 -3.90
C GLY A 118 -62.05 36.86 -2.54
N TYR A 119 -63.00 36.27 -1.85
CA TYR A 119 -62.78 35.53 -0.62
C TYR A 119 -62.35 34.07 -0.93
N PRO A 120 -61.22 33.61 -0.46
CA PRO A 120 -60.89 32.20 -0.51
C PRO A 120 -61.91 31.39 0.27
N VAL A 121 -62.49 30.34 -0.28
CA VAL A 121 -63.51 29.54 0.41
C VAL A 121 -63.14 28.05 0.41
N ASN A 122 -63.51 27.41 1.54
CA ASN A 122 -63.52 25.94 1.69
C ASN A 122 -64.97 25.48 1.78
N VAL A 123 -65.29 24.39 1.13
CA VAL A 123 -66.64 23.83 1.14
C VAL A 123 -66.67 22.43 1.72
N TRP A 124 -67.73 22.09 2.45
CA TRP A 124 -67.88 20.79 3.07
C TRP A 124 -69.35 20.33 3.01
N ASN A 125 -69.55 19.04 2.77
CA ASN A 125 -70.92 18.48 2.82
C ASN A 125 -71.36 18.27 4.28
N ARG A 126 -72.47 18.91 4.68
CA ARG A 126 -73.08 18.76 6.01
C ARG A 126 -74.51 18.25 5.85
N GLN A 127 -74.68 16.92 5.96
CA GLN A 127 -76.00 16.27 5.97
C GLN A 127 -76.90 16.68 4.79
N GLY A 128 -76.31 16.80 3.58
CA GLY A 128 -77.06 17.23 2.40
C GLY A 128 -77.00 18.73 2.10
N ASN A 129 -76.66 19.55 3.07
CA ASN A 129 -76.47 20.99 2.93
C ASN A 129 -74.99 21.29 2.67
N LEU A 130 -74.70 22.47 2.10
CA LEU A 130 -73.28 22.88 1.80
C LEU A 130 -72.81 23.89 2.85
N LEU A 131 -71.88 23.45 3.69
CA LEU A 131 -71.16 24.38 4.57
C LEU A 131 -70.08 25.05 3.75
N VAL A 132 -69.98 26.37 3.80
CA VAL A 132 -68.96 27.21 3.15
C VAL A 132 -68.29 28.03 4.26
N VAL A 133 -66.97 27.95 4.32
CA VAL A 133 -66.13 28.76 5.21
C VAL A 133 -65.23 29.63 4.33
N GLY A 134 -65.30 30.93 4.52
CA GLY A 134 -64.52 31.90 3.75
C GLY A 134 -63.53 32.65 4.63
N PHE A 135 -62.40 32.97 4.05
CA PHE A 135 -61.29 33.66 4.70
C PHE A 135 -61.12 35.08 4.12
N PRO A 136 -60.42 35.98 4.85
CA PRO A 136 -60.23 37.35 4.38
C PRO A 136 -59.58 37.40 2.99
N GLN A 137 -59.92 38.41 2.21
CA GLN A 137 -59.36 38.63 0.89
C GLN A 137 -57.86 38.86 0.99
N GLY A 138 -57.06 38.09 0.24
CA GLY A 138 -55.59 38.19 0.18
C GLY A 138 -54.82 37.37 1.20
N ASP A 139 -55.47 36.78 2.22
CA ASP A 139 -54.75 35.94 3.21
C ASP A 139 -54.35 34.59 2.64
N ILE A 140 -55.18 34.03 1.77
CA ILE A 140 -54.90 32.71 1.16
C ILE A 140 -54.92 32.86 -0.36
N VAL A 141 -53.84 32.38 -1.00
CA VAL A 141 -53.73 32.30 -2.46
C VAL A 141 -53.85 30.85 -2.90
N ASN A 142 -54.89 30.51 -3.60
CA ASN A 142 -55.13 29.16 -4.12
C ASN A 142 -54.50 28.99 -5.49
N TYR A 143 -53.49 28.11 -5.60
CA TYR A 143 -52.92 27.71 -6.90
C TYR A 143 -53.38 26.30 -7.29
N TYR A 144 -54.07 26.17 -8.40
CA TYR A 144 -54.40 24.85 -8.98
C TYR A 144 -53.41 24.54 -10.11
N ILE A 145 -52.46 23.68 -9.85
CA ILE A 145 -51.61 23.11 -10.89
C ILE A 145 -52.24 21.78 -11.36
N SER A 146 -52.88 21.79 -12.50
CA SER A 146 -53.36 20.58 -13.14
C SER A 146 -52.30 20.07 -14.12
N VAL A 147 -51.68 18.96 -13.79
CA VAL A 147 -50.74 18.29 -14.70
C VAL A 147 -51.45 17.13 -15.39
N LYS A 148 -51.37 17.07 -16.73
CA LYS A 148 -51.91 15.91 -17.43
C LYS A 148 -51.24 14.64 -16.96
N ALA A 149 -51.98 13.58 -16.65
CA ALA A 149 -51.46 12.33 -16.11
C ALA A 149 -50.35 11.73 -17.01
N GLN A 150 -50.39 11.96 -18.31
CA GLN A 150 -49.38 11.50 -19.27
C GLN A 150 -47.97 12.09 -19.01
N TYR A 151 -47.87 13.23 -18.31
CA TYR A 151 -46.58 13.86 -18.01
C TYR A 151 -46.00 13.49 -16.62
N VAL A 152 -46.79 12.86 -15.75
CA VAL A 152 -46.35 12.50 -14.40
C VAL A 152 -45.17 11.48 -14.46
N THR A 153 -45.37 10.42 -15.23
CA THR A 153 -44.34 9.36 -15.38
C THR A 153 -43.08 9.87 -16.06
N PRO A 154 -43.15 10.58 -17.21
CA PRO A 154 -41.94 11.15 -17.84
C PRO A 154 -41.16 12.12 -16.96
N THR A 155 -41.90 12.93 -16.16
CA THR A 155 -41.25 13.87 -15.23
C THR A 155 -40.49 13.14 -14.13
N ALA A 156 -41.13 12.11 -13.53
CA ALA A 156 -40.47 11.28 -12.51
C ALA A 156 -39.25 10.54 -13.06
N VAL A 157 -39.35 9.99 -14.27
CA VAL A 157 -38.22 9.36 -14.97
C VAL A 157 -37.13 10.38 -15.28
N GLY A 158 -37.47 11.57 -15.73
CA GLY A 158 -36.53 12.66 -15.98
C GLY A 158 -35.72 13.05 -14.73
N PHE A 159 -36.38 13.14 -13.58
CA PHE A 159 -35.70 13.36 -12.29
C PHE A 159 -34.74 12.24 -11.93
N LEU A 160 -35.16 10.98 -12.09
CA LEU A 160 -34.30 9.81 -11.84
C LEU A 160 -33.07 9.83 -12.74
N VAL A 161 -33.23 10.11 -14.03
CA VAL A 161 -32.14 10.22 -15.00
C VAL A 161 -31.20 11.37 -14.61
N ALA A 162 -31.71 12.53 -14.22
CA ALA A 162 -30.90 13.64 -13.77
C ALA A 162 -30.04 13.31 -12.54
N ILE A 163 -30.63 12.60 -11.56
CA ILE A 163 -29.90 12.11 -10.38
C ILE A 163 -28.80 11.11 -10.78
N CYS A 164 -29.12 10.15 -11.67
CA CYS A 164 -28.14 9.18 -12.15
C CYS A 164 -26.96 9.86 -12.88
N ILE A 165 -27.25 10.81 -13.75
CA ILE A 165 -26.19 11.59 -14.43
C ILE A 165 -25.31 12.34 -13.43
N ASN A 166 -25.92 12.96 -12.43
CA ASN A 166 -25.22 13.67 -11.37
C ASN A 166 -24.27 12.75 -10.58
N ILE A 167 -24.74 11.56 -10.19
CA ILE A 167 -23.93 10.55 -9.50
C ILE A 167 -22.76 10.09 -10.39
N LEU A 168 -23.02 9.81 -11.67
CA LEU A 168 -21.98 9.38 -12.62
C LEU A 168 -20.93 10.48 -12.84
N LEU A 169 -21.35 11.73 -12.94
CA LEU A 169 -20.44 12.86 -13.07
C LEU A 169 -19.55 13.02 -11.82
N MET A 170 -20.14 12.92 -10.64
CA MET A 170 -19.42 12.97 -9.37
C MET A 170 -18.39 11.82 -9.29
N LEU A 171 -18.79 10.59 -9.61
CA LEU A 171 -17.90 9.43 -9.62
C LEU A 171 -16.75 9.61 -10.61
N TYR A 172 -17.04 10.10 -11.81
CA TYR A 172 -16.01 10.40 -12.81
C TYR A 172 -14.99 11.43 -12.31
N LEU A 173 -15.47 12.55 -11.73
CA LEU A 173 -14.57 13.59 -11.20
C LEU A 173 -13.73 13.08 -10.03
N PHE A 174 -14.34 12.26 -9.16
CA PHE A 174 -13.63 11.64 -8.04
C PHE A 174 -12.53 10.68 -8.51
N LEU A 175 -12.85 9.75 -9.43
CA LEU A 175 -11.89 8.80 -9.98
C LEU A 175 -10.75 9.51 -10.73
N ARG A 176 -11.08 10.53 -11.51
CA ARG A 176 -10.08 11.36 -12.20
C ARG A 176 -9.11 12.03 -11.21
N ASN A 177 -9.65 12.58 -10.12
CA ASN A 177 -8.83 13.23 -9.08
C ASN A 177 -7.94 12.20 -8.36
N ALA A 178 -8.48 11.01 -8.02
CA ALA A 178 -7.74 9.92 -7.39
C ALA A 178 -6.59 9.44 -8.29
N HIS A 179 -6.86 9.21 -9.58
CA HIS A 179 -5.84 8.78 -10.54
C HIS A 179 -4.71 9.83 -10.74
N GLN A 180 -5.03 11.10 -10.68
CA GLN A 180 -4.00 12.16 -10.72
C GLN A 180 -3.06 12.10 -9.52
N ILE A 181 -3.59 11.81 -8.31
CA ILE A 181 -2.79 11.64 -7.09
C ILE A 181 -1.90 10.41 -7.22
N GLU A 182 -2.46 9.27 -7.63
CA GLU A 182 -1.74 8.02 -7.84
C GLU A 182 -0.55 8.21 -8.79
N LYS A 183 -0.79 8.80 -9.96
CA LYS A 183 0.25 9.07 -10.95
C LYS A 183 1.33 10.03 -10.44
N ALA A 184 0.98 11.01 -9.61
CA ALA A 184 1.95 11.91 -9.01
C ALA A 184 2.81 11.23 -7.93
N MET A 185 2.26 10.25 -7.20
CA MET A 185 2.96 9.53 -6.11
C MET A 185 3.80 8.35 -6.59
N GLU A 186 3.48 7.77 -7.74
CA GLU A 186 4.17 6.57 -8.28
C GLU A 186 5.70 6.73 -8.38
N PRO A 187 6.26 7.84 -8.93
CA PRO A 187 7.72 8.02 -8.99
C PRO A 187 8.37 8.07 -7.61
N VAL A 188 7.70 8.68 -6.62
CA VAL A 188 8.19 8.77 -5.24
C VAL A 188 8.25 7.37 -4.60
N LEU A 189 7.19 6.57 -4.75
CA LEU A 189 7.14 5.21 -4.21
C LEU A 189 8.20 4.30 -4.87
N ASN A 190 8.37 4.41 -6.18
CA ASN A 190 9.40 3.67 -6.90
C ASN A 190 10.80 4.14 -6.47
N GLY A 191 11.02 5.44 -6.29
CA GLY A 191 12.27 5.99 -5.75
C GLY A 191 12.61 5.43 -4.38
N ILE A 192 11.63 5.37 -3.46
CA ILE A 192 11.82 4.77 -2.12
C ILE A 192 12.18 3.29 -2.22
N ARG A 193 11.53 2.52 -3.11
CA ARG A 193 11.86 1.09 -3.33
C ARG A 193 13.27 0.92 -3.89
N HIS A 194 13.68 1.73 -4.86
CA HIS A 194 15.04 1.70 -5.40
C HIS A 194 16.07 2.02 -4.31
N LEU A 195 15.80 3.04 -3.50
CA LEU A 195 16.68 3.44 -2.40
C LEU A 195 16.80 2.33 -1.33
N SER A 196 15.70 1.64 -1.00
CA SER A 196 15.72 0.52 -0.05
C SER A 196 16.52 -0.68 -0.54
N ASN A 197 16.67 -0.83 -1.86
CA ASN A 197 17.46 -1.88 -2.50
C ASN A 197 18.93 -1.44 -2.76
N GLY A 198 19.33 -0.28 -2.23
CA GLY A 198 20.70 0.24 -2.41
C GLY A 198 20.99 0.80 -3.82
N ASN A 199 19.98 0.95 -4.67
CA ASN A 199 20.14 1.48 -6.01
C ASN A 199 20.13 3.00 -6.02
N PRO A 200 20.97 3.66 -6.84
CA PRO A 200 20.93 5.11 -6.98
C PRO A 200 19.60 5.56 -7.57
N ILE A 201 19.11 6.69 -7.07
CA ILE A 201 17.89 7.31 -7.56
C ILE A 201 18.19 8.72 -8.08
N HIS A 202 17.47 9.10 -9.13
CA HIS A 202 17.45 10.48 -9.62
C HIS A 202 16.03 10.81 -10.07
N LEU A 203 15.28 11.45 -9.19
CA LEU A 203 13.92 11.89 -9.43
C LEU A 203 13.95 13.33 -9.95
N GLU A 204 13.09 13.66 -10.92
CA GLU A 204 12.96 15.02 -11.40
C GLU A 204 12.47 15.96 -10.29
N GLU A 205 13.21 17.05 -10.08
CA GLU A 205 12.90 18.06 -9.05
C GLU A 205 11.95 19.13 -9.61
N THR A 206 10.93 18.68 -10.34
CA THR A 206 9.93 19.52 -10.98
C THR A 206 8.53 19.23 -10.43
N GLY A 207 7.62 20.17 -10.62
CA GLY A 207 6.22 20.02 -10.22
C GLY A 207 5.94 20.19 -8.74
N GLU A 208 4.80 19.64 -8.32
CA GLU A 208 4.26 19.84 -6.95
C GLU A 208 5.00 19.05 -5.88
N LEU A 209 5.64 17.94 -6.26
CA LEU A 209 6.42 17.06 -5.37
C LEU A 209 7.95 17.31 -5.46
N ALA A 210 8.38 18.37 -6.13
CA ALA A 210 9.79 18.73 -6.34
C ALA A 210 10.63 18.70 -5.05
N GLU A 211 10.07 19.19 -3.93
CA GLU A 211 10.76 19.25 -2.64
C GLU A 211 10.97 17.85 -2.03
N ILE A 212 10.01 16.93 -2.22
CA ILE A 212 10.15 15.53 -1.80
C ILE A 212 11.18 14.83 -2.67
N ASN A 213 11.11 15.02 -3.98
CA ASN A 213 12.06 14.43 -4.92
C ASN A 213 13.48 14.91 -4.63
N ALA A 214 13.69 16.20 -4.39
CA ALA A 214 14.98 16.76 -3.98
C ALA A 214 15.47 16.18 -2.64
N SER A 215 14.58 16.00 -1.66
CA SER A 215 14.92 15.40 -0.38
C SER A 215 15.30 13.94 -0.51
N LEU A 216 14.58 13.18 -1.36
CA LEU A 216 14.89 11.78 -1.66
C LEU A 216 16.22 11.65 -2.43
N ASN A 217 16.46 12.48 -3.45
CA ASN A 217 17.73 12.53 -4.17
C ASN A 217 18.90 12.79 -3.20
N LYS A 218 18.76 13.80 -2.33
CA LYS A 218 19.76 14.14 -1.32
C LYS A 218 20.00 12.99 -0.33
N ALA A 219 18.94 12.29 0.09
CA ALA A 219 19.07 11.11 0.95
C ALA A 219 19.80 9.97 0.23
N GLY A 220 19.49 9.74 -1.05
CA GLY A 220 20.18 8.77 -1.90
C GLY A 220 21.67 9.07 -2.04
N ASP A 221 22.03 10.30 -2.39
CA ASP A 221 23.41 10.76 -2.49
C ASP A 221 24.18 10.62 -1.16
N TYR A 222 23.51 10.94 -0.05
CA TYR A 222 24.11 10.79 1.28
C TYR A 222 24.42 9.32 1.60
N LEU A 223 23.49 8.38 1.30
CA LEU A 223 23.71 6.95 1.52
C LEU A 223 24.84 6.43 0.66
N LEU A 224 24.84 6.74 -0.63
CA LEU A 224 25.91 6.35 -1.57
C LEU A 224 27.28 6.88 -1.10
N LYS A 225 27.33 8.15 -0.69
CA LYS A 225 28.58 8.75 -0.20
C LYS A 225 29.06 8.07 1.08
N LYS A 226 28.16 7.74 1.99
CA LYS A 226 28.46 7.04 3.25
C LYS A 226 29.04 5.64 2.95
N ASP A 227 28.42 4.90 2.02
CA ASP A 227 28.87 3.56 1.66
C ASP A 227 30.23 3.59 0.95
N ASN A 228 30.42 4.52 0.01
CA ASN A 228 31.71 4.74 -0.65
C ASN A 228 32.82 5.10 0.35
N THR A 229 32.52 6.02 1.29
CA THR A 229 33.51 6.41 2.33
C THR A 229 33.86 5.22 3.21
N ARG A 230 32.90 4.38 3.60
CA ARG A 230 33.16 3.18 4.40
C ARG A 230 34.05 2.18 3.66
N ALA A 231 33.79 1.96 2.37
CA ALA A 231 34.58 1.03 1.57
C ALA A 231 36.01 1.57 1.31
N GLU A 232 36.17 2.86 1.06
CA GLU A 232 37.50 3.50 0.95
C GLU A 232 38.28 3.39 2.26
N TRP A 233 37.62 3.60 3.40
CA TRP A 233 38.24 3.46 4.70
C TRP A 233 38.74 2.05 4.98
N ILE A 234 37.93 1.00 4.68
CA ILE A 234 38.32 -0.42 4.82
C ILE A 234 39.48 -0.75 3.88
N ARG A 235 39.45 -0.24 2.64
CA ARG A 235 40.56 -0.41 1.70
C ARG A 235 41.86 0.21 2.21
N GLY A 236 41.81 1.42 2.76
CA GLY A 236 42.96 2.11 3.36
C GLY A 236 43.54 1.32 4.54
N ILE A 237 42.70 0.93 5.49
CA ILE A 237 43.14 0.11 6.64
C ILE A 237 43.74 -1.20 6.20
N SER A 238 43.14 -1.88 5.20
CA SER A 238 43.65 -3.16 4.69
C SER A 238 45.05 -3.01 4.10
N HIS A 239 45.30 -1.91 3.39
CA HIS A 239 46.66 -1.59 2.86
C HIS A 239 47.65 -1.33 3.98
N ASP A 240 47.26 -0.51 4.96
CA ASP A 240 48.15 -0.09 6.06
C ASP A 240 48.46 -1.25 7.03
N ILE A 241 47.58 -2.24 7.14
CA ILE A 241 47.85 -3.49 7.88
C ILE A 241 48.72 -4.45 7.08
N ARG A 242 48.53 -4.55 5.75
CA ARG A 242 49.27 -5.50 4.89
C ARG A 242 50.78 -5.25 4.93
N THR A 243 51.22 -3.99 4.93
CA THR A 243 52.62 -3.62 4.87
C THR A 243 53.40 -4.10 6.11
N PRO A 244 53.01 -3.76 7.37
CA PRO A 244 53.72 -4.27 8.55
C PRO A 244 53.62 -5.77 8.70
N LEU A 245 52.49 -6.35 8.30
CA LEU A 245 52.24 -7.79 8.36
C LEU A 245 53.15 -8.57 7.41
N SER A 246 53.42 -8.03 6.20
CA SER A 246 54.39 -8.63 5.27
C SER A 246 55.82 -8.60 5.81
N MET A 247 56.21 -7.55 6.55
CA MET A 247 57.52 -7.49 7.23
C MET A 247 57.60 -8.53 8.34
N ILE A 248 56.55 -8.66 9.18
CA ILE A 248 56.51 -9.70 10.24
C ILE A 248 56.65 -11.09 9.65
N LEU A 249 55.90 -11.38 8.56
CA LEU A 249 55.97 -12.64 7.84
C LEU A 249 57.38 -12.91 7.31
N GLY A 250 58.02 -11.93 6.69
CA GLY A 250 59.37 -12.05 6.17
C GLY A 250 60.41 -12.40 7.25
N TYR A 251 60.40 -11.65 8.36
CA TYR A 251 61.29 -11.91 9.46
C TYR A 251 61.01 -13.24 10.16
N ALA A 252 59.75 -13.62 10.32
CA ALA A 252 59.41 -14.90 10.93
C ALA A 252 59.86 -16.08 10.07
N SER A 253 59.70 -15.99 8.75
CA SER A 253 60.19 -17.00 7.80
C SER A 253 61.73 -17.10 7.82
N GLU A 254 62.43 -15.98 7.85
CA GLU A 254 63.91 -15.94 7.94
C GLU A 254 64.42 -16.64 9.21
N ILE A 255 63.79 -16.36 10.35
CA ILE A 255 64.13 -16.97 11.67
C ILE A 255 63.80 -18.49 11.64
N GLU A 256 62.67 -18.90 11.06
CA GLU A 256 62.27 -20.30 10.95
C GLU A 256 63.22 -21.12 10.12
N GLU A 257 63.72 -20.55 9.00
CA GLU A 257 64.61 -21.21 8.04
C GLU A 257 66.08 -21.22 8.53
N THR A 258 66.46 -20.36 9.49
CA THR A 258 67.83 -20.22 9.96
C THR A 258 68.23 -21.43 10.84
N SER A 259 68.95 -22.41 10.27
CA SER A 259 69.35 -23.64 10.92
C SER A 259 70.28 -23.46 12.12
N SER A 260 70.99 -22.34 12.24
CA SER A 260 71.89 -22.02 13.38
C SER A 260 71.17 -21.62 14.66
N LEU A 261 69.85 -21.34 14.62
CA LEU A 261 69.08 -20.94 15.76
C LEU A 261 68.50 -22.15 16.52
N PRO A 262 68.30 -22.01 17.86
CA PRO A 262 67.69 -23.04 18.69
C PRO A 262 66.30 -23.44 18.14
N GLU A 263 65.99 -24.74 18.22
CA GLU A 263 64.71 -25.28 17.75
C GLU A 263 63.49 -24.59 18.38
N THR A 264 63.59 -24.20 19.68
CA THR A 264 62.55 -23.42 20.37
C THR A 264 62.28 -22.10 19.72
N THR A 265 63.33 -21.37 19.27
CA THR A 265 63.22 -20.07 18.60
C THR A 265 62.59 -20.25 17.23
N ARG A 266 62.96 -21.28 16.49
CA ARG A 266 62.37 -21.58 15.15
C ARG A 266 60.89 -21.95 15.27
N LYS A 267 60.50 -22.74 16.29
CA LYS A 267 59.08 -23.07 16.57
C LYS A 267 58.28 -21.81 16.95
N GLN A 268 58.86 -20.88 17.70
CA GLN A 268 58.22 -19.59 18.00
C GLN A 268 58.01 -18.75 16.72
N ALA A 269 59.01 -18.73 15.83
CA ALA A 269 58.91 -18.05 14.53
C ALA A 269 57.83 -18.67 13.62
N GLU A 270 57.78 -20.01 13.58
CA GLU A 270 56.70 -20.74 12.89
C GLU A 270 55.28 -20.32 13.40
N ILE A 271 55.12 -20.25 14.70
CA ILE A 271 53.85 -19.79 15.32
C ILE A 271 53.53 -18.35 14.91
N ILE A 272 54.51 -17.42 14.95
CA ILE A 272 54.34 -16.05 14.52
C ILE A 272 53.97 -15.96 13.05
N ARG A 273 54.68 -16.68 12.17
CA ARG A 273 54.38 -16.75 10.74
C ARG A 273 52.95 -17.22 10.50
N ARG A 274 52.55 -18.34 11.10
CA ARG A 274 51.23 -18.94 10.92
C ARG A 274 50.10 -17.99 11.37
N HIS A 275 50.25 -17.29 12.52
CA HIS A 275 49.25 -16.31 12.98
C HIS A 275 49.24 -15.05 12.10
N SER A 276 50.37 -14.64 11.58
CA SER A 276 50.48 -13.50 10.65
C SER A 276 49.82 -13.82 9.31
N GLU A 277 49.97 -15.02 8.77
CA GLU A 277 49.26 -15.48 7.57
C GLU A 277 47.73 -15.50 7.78
N LYS A 278 47.31 -15.98 8.96
CA LYS A 278 45.90 -15.96 9.33
C LYS A 278 45.33 -14.54 9.37
N LEU A 279 46.06 -13.57 9.96
CA LEU A 279 45.67 -12.16 9.97
C LEU A 279 45.61 -11.57 8.56
N LYS A 280 46.58 -11.89 7.70
CA LYS A 280 46.58 -11.46 6.30
C LYS A 280 45.34 -11.91 5.57
N ASN A 281 44.98 -13.18 5.69
CA ASN A 281 43.79 -13.75 5.07
C ASN A 281 42.49 -13.10 5.60
N LEU A 282 42.38 -12.83 6.91
CA LEU A 282 41.24 -12.15 7.49
C LEU A 282 41.07 -10.72 6.95
N VAL A 283 42.17 -9.95 6.80
CA VAL A 283 42.15 -8.62 6.19
C VAL A 283 41.74 -8.64 4.72
N GLU A 284 42.20 -9.64 3.99
CA GLU A 284 41.81 -9.84 2.58
C GLU A 284 40.34 -10.24 2.45
N ASP A 285 39.85 -11.09 3.35
CA ASP A 285 38.44 -11.50 3.42
C ASP A 285 37.52 -10.32 3.77
N LEU A 286 37.91 -9.49 4.75
CA LEU A 286 37.16 -8.28 5.10
C LEU A 286 37.08 -7.30 3.93
N ASN A 287 38.18 -7.10 3.22
CA ASN A 287 38.25 -6.22 2.06
C ASN A 287 37.35 -6.76 0.91
N LEU A 288 37.40 -8.07 0.63
CA LEU A 288 36.54 -8.68 -0.38
C LEU A 288 35.07 -8.60 -0.03
N THR A 289 34.71 -8.99 1.21
CA THR A 289 33.34 -8.88 1.72
C THR A 289 32.77 -7.48 1.52
N THR A 290 33.54 -6.46 1.89
CA THR A 290 33.15 -5.06 1.72
C THR A 290 32.95 -4.69 0.24
N LYS A 291 33.87 -5.11 -0.63
CA LYS A 291 33.75 -4.81 -2.06
C LYS A 291 32.53 -5.48 -2.70
N LEU A 292 32.21 -6.71 -2.30
CA LEU A 292 31.04 -7.43 -2.78
C LEU A 292 29.74 -6.83 -2.24
N GLU A 293 29.69 -6.51 -0.94
CA GLU A 293 28.52 -5.92 -0.27
C GLU A 293 28.09 -4.57 -0.89
N TYR A 294 29.08 -3.75 -1.31
CA TYR A 294 28.79 -2.44 -1.91
C TYR A 294 28.89 -2.42 -3.44
N SER A 295 28.88 -3.59 -4.09
CA SER A 295 28.96 -3.72 -5.57
C SER A 295 30.14 -2.94 -6.19
N MET A 296 31.24 -2.77 -5.43
CA MET A 296 32.41 -1.97 -5.84
C MET A 296 33.44 -2.76 -6.65
N GLN A 297 33.25 -4.06 -6.80
CA GLN A 297 34.10 -4.89 -7.60
C GLN A 297 33.42 -5.18 -8.93
N PRO A 298 33.91 -4.61 -10.06
CA PRO A 298 33.41 -5.01 -11.37
C PRO A 298 33.76 -6.49 -11.58
N MET A 299 32.73 -7.32 -11.82
CA MET A 299 32.93 -8.74 -12.14
C MET A 299 33.60 -8.88 -13.48
N GLN A 300 34.67 -9.66 -13.52
CA GLN A 300 35.29 -10.07 -14.75
C GLN A 300 34.61 -11.34 -15.29
N LYS A 301 33.40 -11.17 -15.81
CA LYS A 301 32.63 -12.29 -16.35
C LYS A 301 33.27 -12.88 -17.59
N GLN A 302 33.53 -14.18 -17.56
CA GLN A 302 34.02 -14.97 -18.70
C GLN A 302 33.33 -16.32 -18.74
N ARG A 303 33.39 -16.97 -19.88
CA ARG A 303 32.93 -18.36 -20.03
C ARG A 303 33.88 -19.30 -19.34
N LEU A 304 33.37 -20.16 -18.48
CA LEU A 304 34.15 -21.07 -17.65
C LEU A 304 33.63 -22.50 -17.81
N ASP A 305 34.57 -23.43 -17.80
CA ASP A 305 34.29 -24.84 -17.57
C ASP A 305 34.26 -25.07 -16.04
N PRO A 306 33.12 -25.43 -15.45
CA PRO A 306 33.00 -25.60 -14.01
C PRO A 306 33.78 -26.81 -13.46
N VAL A 307 34.00 -27.82 -14.26
CA VAL A 307 34.83 -28.98 -13.88
C VAL A 307 36.29 -28.59 -13.77
N GLU A 308 36.80 -27.83 -14.76
CA GLU A 308 38.16 -27.30 -14.73
C GLU A 308 38.37 -26.32 -13.57
N LEU A 309 37.37 -25.49 -13.28
CA LEU A 309 37.38 -24.59 -12.13
C LEU A 309 37.50 -25.36 -10.80
N ALA A 310 36.72 -26.43 -10.62
CA ALA A 310 36.80 -27.27 -9.45
C ALA A 310 38.13 -27.99 -9.34
N ARG A 311 38.70 -28.45 -10.51
CA ARG A 311 40.02 -29.09 -10.57
C ARG A 311 41.12 -28.12 -10.13
N GLN A 312 41.03 -26.86 -10.55
CA GLN A 312 41.99 -25.82 -10.14
C GLN A 312 41.97 -25.60 -8.64
N ALA A 313 40.78 -25.48 -8.05
CA ALA A 313 40.64 -25.29 -6.61
C ALA A 313 41.15 -26.47 -5.79
N VAL A 314 40.86 -27.70 -6.23
CA VAL A 314 41.37 -28.92 -5.61
C VAL A 314 42.92 -28.99 -5.74
N SER A 315 43.48 -28.69 -6.92
CA SER A 315 44.92 -28.69 -7.14
C SER A 315 45.66 -27.63 -6.29
N GLU A 316 45.06 -26.46 -6.10
CA GLU A 316 45.60 -25.41 -5.23
C GLU A 316 45.72 -25.91 -3.77
N ILE A 317 44.67 -26.52 -3.22
CA ILE A 317 44.68 -27.07 -1.85
C ILE A 317 45.70 -28.22 -1.70
N LEU A 318 45.82 -29.11 -2.69
CA LEU A 318 46.82 -30.20 -2.66
C LEU A 318 48.25 -29.67 -2.71
N ASN A 319 48.52 -28.65 -3.52
CA ASN A 319 49.84 -28.01 -3.64
C ASN A 319 50.23 -27.21 -2.38
N ASP A 320 49.24 -26.70 -1.62
CA ASP A 320 49.46 -26.03 -0.32
C ASP A 320 49.94 -27.01 0.77
N GLY A 321 50.03 -28.31 0.49
CA GLY A 321 50.51 -29.32 1.42
C GLY A 321 49.42 -29.91 2.33
N LEU A 322 48.41 -30.48 1.72
CA LEU A 322 47.35 -31.19 2.46
C LEU A 322 47.91 -32.37 3.27
N SER A 323 47.61 -32.46 4.55
CA SER A 323 48.05 -33.55 5.41
C SER A 323 47.38 -34.87 5.01
N ASP A 324 48.09 -35.99 5.10
CA ASP A 324 47.64 -37.34 4.75
C ASP A 324 46.36 -37.82 5.49
N LYS A 325 45.98 -37.14 6.54
CA LYS A 325 44.72 -37.41 7.27
C LYS A 325 43.45 -36.95 6.56
N TYR A 326 43.62 -36.13 5.47
CA TYR A 326 42.48 -35.67 4.66
C TYR A 326 42.56 -36.32 3.27
N GLU A 327 41.40 -36.81 2.83
CA GLU A 327 41.21 -37.35 1.49
C GLU A 327 40.36 -36.39 0.69
N LEU A 328 40.89 -35.84 -0.41
CA LEU A 328 40.20 -34.85 -1.23
C LEU A 328 39.96 -35.44 -2.62
N GLU A 329 38.69 -35.62 -2.97
CA GLU A 329 38.25 -36.22 -4.22
C GLU A 329 37.42 -35.23 -5.05
N LEU A 330 37.63 -35.28 -6.38
CA LEU A 330 36.80 -34.56 -7.35
C LEU A 330 35.97 -35.57 -8.14
N SER A 331 34.68 -35.40 -8.21
CA SER A 331 33.75 -36.19 -9.02
C SER A 331 32.94 -35.34 -9.98
N GLU A 332 32.57 -35.92 -11.11
CA GLU A 332 31.71 -35.31 -12.13
C GLU A 332 30.43 -36.16 -12.22
N ASP A 333 29.27 -35.56 -11.93
CA ASP A 333 27.98 -36.25 -11.85
C ASP A 333 27.34 -36.55 -13.21
N ASN A 334 27.89 -36.14 -14.31
CA ASN A 334 27.40 -36.47 -15.65
C ASN A 334 28.55 -36.34 -16.66
N PRO A 335 29.51 -37.24 -16.65
CA PRO A 335 30.70 -37.19 -17.53
C PRO A 335 30.27 -37.22 -18.99
N GLY A 336 30.81 -36.26 -19.76
CA GLY A 336 30.65 -36.22 -21.23
C GLY A 336 29.63 -35.20 -21.76
N LYS A 337 28.96 -34.42 -20.93
CA LYS A 337 28.20 -33.25 -21.36
C LYS A 337 28.94 -31.97 -21.00
N ALA A 338 29.35 -31.22 -22.01
CA ALA A 338 30.01 -29.94 -21.78
C ALA A 338 29.05 -28.99 -20.98
N ILE A 339 29.51 -28.53 -19.84
CA ILE A 339 28.83 -27.54 -19.00
C ILE A 339 29.58 -26.23 -19.16
N THR A 340 28.88 -25.14 -19.40
CA THR A 340 29.50 -23.80 -19.48
C THR A 340 28.70 -22.85 -18.61
N ILE A 341 29.40 -22.09 -17.76
CA ILE A 341 28.83 -21.04 -16.91
C ILE A 341 29.52 -19.72 -17.25
N THR A 342 28.81 -18.62 -17.01
CA THR A 342 29.39 -17.27 -17.10
C THR A 342 29.62 -16.72 -15.70
N GLY A 343 30.89 -16.45 -15.36
CA GLY A 343 31.27 -15.99 -14.03
C GLY A 343 32.66 -15.40 -13.94
N ASP A 344 33.02 -14.93 -12.74
CA ASP A 344 34.38 -14.47 -12.40
C ASP A 344 35.17 -15.64 -11.81
N GLN A 345 36.17 -16.10 -12.58
CA GLN A 345 37.02 -17.25 -12.24
C GLN A 345 37.68 -17.10 -10.86
N SER A 346 38.20 -15.91 -10.57
CA SER A 346 38.92 -15.65 -9.32
C SER A 346 38.00 -15.74 -8.10
N LEU A 347 36.79 -15.17 -8.21
CA LEU A 347 35.79 -15.22 -7.14
C LEU A 347 35.26 -16.64 -6.92
N LEU A 348 34.95 -17.36 -8.00
CA LEU A 348 34.45 -18.74 -7.91
C LEU A 348 35.52 -19.71 -7.39
N ASN A 349 36.78 -19.56 -7.81
CA ASN A 349 37.88 -20.34 -7.26
C ASN A 349 38.07 -20.10 -5.76
N ARG A 350 38.06 -18.81 -5.33
CA ARG A 350 38.14 -18.45 -3.91
C ARG A 350 36.99 -19.02 -3.09
N MET A 351 35.78 -19.06 -3.64
CA MET A 351 34.62 -19.66 -3.01
C MET A 351 34.83 -21.15 -2.76
N LEU A 352 35.27 -21.90 -3.78
CA LEU A 352 35.55 -23.34 -3.64
C LEU A 352 36.69 -23.61 -2.65
N CYS A 353 37.77 -22.87 -2.72
CA CYS A 353 38.88 -22.99 -1.75
C CYS A 353 38.43 -22.70 -0.32
N ASN A 354 37.54 -21.67 -0.11
CA ASN A 354 36.97 -21.39 1.22
C ASN A 354 36.12 -22.54 1.75
N LEU A 355 35.32 -23.18 0.90
CA LEU A 355 34.52 -24.32 1.30
C LEU A 355 35.38 -25.54 1.68
N ILE A 356 36.40 -25.85 0.84
CA ILE A 356 37.33 -26.96 1.12
C ILE A 356 38.12 -26.69 2.41
N ARG A 357 38.64 -25.46 2.59
CA ARG A 357 39.36 -25.08 3.83
C ARG A 357 38.46 -25.14 5.06
N ASN A 358 37.18 -24.81 4.94
CA ASN A 358 36.22 -24.98 6.04
C ASN A 358 36.10 -26.45 6.46
N CYS A 359 36.00 -27.38 5.51
CA CYS A 359 36.01 -28.82 5.80
C CYS A 359 37.26 -29.24 6.57
N ILE A 360 38.45 -28.73 6.20
CA ILE A 360 39.73 -29.03 6.86
C ILE A 360 39.76 -28.44 8.30
N ILE A 361 39.39 -27.18 8.45
CA ILE A 361 39.44 -26.45 9.75
C ILE A 361 38.51 -27.07 10.78
N HIS A 362 37.29 -27.44 10.35
CA HIS A 362 36.29 -27.99 11.25
C HIS A 362 36.46 -29.46 11.58
N ASN A 363 37.35 -30.18 10.87
CA ASN A 363 37.65 -31.60 11.09
C ASN A 363 39.13 -31.82 11.39
N PRO A 364 39.64 -31.38 12.56
CA PRO A 364 41.07 -31.43 12.88
C PRO A 364 41.63 -32.84 12.95
N ASP A 365 40.81 -33.84 13.16
CA ASP A 365 41.20 -35.27 13.21
C ASP A 365 41.32 -35.93 11.82
N GLY A 366 40.91 -35.18 10.76
CA GLY A 366 40.88 -35.67 9.39
C GLY A 366 39.44 -35.97 8.92
N CYS A 367 39.25 -35.90 7.62
CA CYS A 367 37.98 -36.26 6.97
C CYS A 367 38.18 -36.52 5.48
N ARG A 368 37.20 -37.18 4.86
CA ARG A 368 37.08 -37.24 3.41
C ARG A 368 36.26 -36.04 2.95
N ILE A 369 36.77 -35.30 1.97
CA ILE A 369 36.15 -34.13 1.34
C ILE A 369 35.87 -34.49 -0.11
N GLN A 370 34.60 -34.41 -0.50
CA GLN A 370 34.17 -34.67 -1.88
C GLN A 370 33.70 -33.37 -2.51
N VAL A 371 34.34 -33.01 -3.61
CA VAL A 371 33.91 -31.91 -4.48
C VAL A 371 33.24 -32.53 -5.69
N SER A 372 31.99 -32.17 -5.98
CA SER A 372 31.31 -32.66 -7.17
C SER A 372 30.76 -31.52 -8.01
N VAL A 373 30.74 -31.74 -9.32
CA VAL A 373 30.19 -30.81 -10.30
C VAL A 373 29.20 -31.56 -11.17
N GLY A 374 28.01 -31.02 -11.29
CA GLY A 374 26.95 -31.63 -12.06
C GLY A 374 26.08 -30.62 -12.79
N ARG A 375 25.11 -31.17 -13.52
CA ARG A 375 24.09 -30.36 -14.22
C ARG A 375 22.71 -30.83 -13.81
N CYS A 376 21.87 -29.87 -13.41
CA CYS A 376 20.45 -30.07 -13.19
C CYS A 376 19.66 -29.07 -14.04
N ASP A 377 18.96 -29.57 -15.07
CA ASP A 377 18.21 -28.77 -16.04
C ASP A 377 19.02 -27.60 -16.65
N THR A 378 18.73 -26.36 -16.21
CA THR A 378 19.36 -25.13 -16.70
C THR A 378 20.38 -24.54 -15.71
N VAL A 379 20.75 -25.28 -14.67
CA VAL A 379 21.71 -24.84 -13.66
C VAL A 379 22.86 -25.80 -13.54
N CYS A 380 24.05 -25.24 -13.30
CA CYS A 380 25.24 -25.97 -12.91
C CYS A 380 25.25 -26.13 -11.40
N THR A 381 25.38 -27.34 -10.89
CA THR A 381 25.42 -27.64 -9.46
C THR A 381 26.86 -27.93 -9.06
N PHE A 382 27.33 -27.28 -8.01
CA PHE A 382 28.54 -27.63 -7.28
C PHE A 382 28.16 -28.13 -5.90
N SER A 383 28.84 -29.16 -5.45
CA SER A 383 28.66 -29.68 -4.09
C SER A 383 30.06 -29.86 -3.46
N VAL A 384 30.17 -29.39 -2.20
CA VAL A 384 31.33 -29.67 -1.36
C VAL A 384 30.81 -30.35 -0.11
N ALA A 385 31.17 -31.59 0.08
CA ALA A 385 30.72 -32.45 1.18
C ALA A 385 31.90 -32.99 2.00
N ASP A 386 31.76 -32.98 3.32
CA ASP A 386 32.66 -33.69 4.22
C ASP A 386 31.91 -34.80 5.00
N ASN A 387 32.67 -35.78 5.51
CA ASN A 387 32.15 -36.81 6.38
C ASN A 387 32.57 -36.60 7.84
N GLY A 388 32.77 -35.33 8.23
CA GLY A 388 33.27 -34.96 9.55
C GLY A 388 32.18 -34.85 10.61
N CYS A 389 32.34 -33.89 11.56
CA CYS A 389 31.45 -33.74 12.71
C CYS A 389 30.04 -33.22 12.38
N GLY A 390 29.89 -32.57 11.19
CA GLY A 390 28.62 -31.93 10.80
C GLY A 390 28.22 -30.73 11.66
N ILE A 391 27.00 -30.26 11.50
CA ILE A 391 26.44 -29.13 12.29
C ILE A 391 25.07 -29.52 12.88
N SER A 392 24.67 -28.81 13.96
CA SER A 392 23.35 -29.03 14.56
C SER A 392 22.22 -28.55 13.66
N GLU A 393 21.03 -29.10 13.78
CA GLU A 393 19.84 -28.70 13.04
C GLU A 393 19.51 -27.19 13.24
N MET A 394 19.75 -26.66 14.45
CA MET A 394 19.56 -25.25 14.74
C MET A 394 20.53 -24.35 13.91
N GLN A 395 21.79 -24.75 13.81
CA GLN A 395 22.79 -24.05 13.00
C GLN A 395 22.46 -24.18 11.50
N LEU A 396 22.05 -25.36 11.05
CA LEU A 396 21.63 -25.61 9.68
C LEU A 396 20.43 -24.72 9.29
N ASN A 397 19.42 -24.66 10.13
CA ASN A 397 18.27 -23.78 9.91
C ASN A 397 18.65 -22.28 9.91
N THR A 398 19.62 -21.88 10.72
CA THR A 398 20.13 -20.50 10.73
C THR A 398 20.84 -20.17 9.43
N LEU A 399 21.66 -21.10 8.91
CA LEU A 399 22.37 -20.94 7.64
C LEU A 399 21.41 -20.84 6.44
N ASN A 400 20.37 -21.68 6.40
CA ASN A 400 19.41 -21.71 5.30
C ASN A 400 18.40 -20.53 5.34
N ASN A 401 18.07 -20.00 6.54
CA ASN A 401 17.05 -18.96 6.71
C ASN A 401 17.55 -17.51 6.60
N ASN A 402 18.75 -17.27 6.04
CA ASN A 402 19.34 -15.93 5.86
C ASN A 402 19.42 -15.05 7.12
N LYS A 403 19.29 -15.61 8.32
CA LYS A 403 19.49 -14.84 9.55
C LYS A 403 20.98 -14.61 9.75
N ASP A 404 21.35 -13.33 9.91
CA ASP A 404 22.73 -12.92 10.15
C ASP A 404 23.40 -13.82 11.21
N ILE A 405 24.40 -14.57 10.78
CA ILE A 405 25.20 -15.47 11.61
C ILE A 405 25.87 -14.72 12.79
N SER A 406 26.05 -13.40 12.65
CA SER A 406 26.65 -12.53 13.66
C SER A 406 25.82 -12.35 14.95
N SER A 407 24.52 -12.66 14.93
CA SER A 407 23.65 -12.49 16.09
C SER A 407 23.59 -13.72 17.01
N THR A 408 23.93 -14.89 16.54
CA THR A 408 23.81 -16.16 17.28
C THR A 408 25.13 -16.57 17.98
N GLN A 409 26.27 -16.05 17.52
CA GLN A 409 27.61 -16.41 18.01
C GLN A 409 28.08 -15.63 19.26
N LYS A 410 27.28 -14.73 19.82
CA LYS A 410 27.66 -14.02 21.07
C LYS A 410 27.67 -14.89 22.33
N GLN A 411 27.24 -16.16 22.25
CA GLN A 411 27.14 -17.05 23.42
C GLN A 411 28.26 -18.10 23.56
N THR A 412 29.10 -18.32 22.55
CA THR A 412 30.12 -19.40 22.56
C THR A 412 31.53 -18.95 22.22
N GLY A 413 31.99 -17.79 22.54
CA GLY A 413 33.43 -17.42 22.58
C GLY A 413 34.33 -17.68 21.35
N GLU A 414 33.82 -18.26 20.26
CA GLU A 414 34.58 -18.62 19.05
C GLU A 414 34.25 -17.68 17.89
N ILE A 415 35.04 -16.63 17.77
CA ILE A 415 34.87 -15.54 16.75
C ILE A 415 35.31 -15.95 15.34
N GLU A 416 35.76 -17.19 15.11
CA GLU A 416 36.52 -17.54 13.91
C GLU A 416 35.73 -17.92 12.63
N HIS A 417 34.41 -18.06 12.64
CA HIS A 417 33.73 -18.87 11.61
C HIS A 417 32.69 -18.16 10.74
N GLY A 418 32.54 -16.84 10.84
CA GLY A 418 31.46 -16.10 10.14
C GLY A 418 31.82 -15.55 8.76
N LEU A 419 33.07 -15.19 8.51
CA LEU A 419 33.47 -14.47 7.29
C LEU A 419 33.53 -15.38 6.05
N GLY A 420 34.07 -16.60 6.16
CA GLY A 420 34.23 -17.51 5.02
C GLY A 420 32.88 -17.88 4.37
N LEU A 421 31.89 -18.29 5.16
CA LEU A 421 30.56 -18.62 4.63
C LEU A 421 29.80 -17.39 4.13
N LYS A 422 30.02 -16.22 4.76
CA LYS A 422 29.46 -14.94 4.25
C LYS A 422 30.01 -14.60 2.87
N ILE A 423 31.31 -14.79 2.66
CA ILE A 423 31.97 -14.58 1.36
C ILE A 423 31.40 -15.55 0.32
N VAL A 424 31.28 -16.83 0.67
CA VAL A 424 30.70 -17.85 -0.24
C VAL A 424 29.31 -17.42 -0.68
N ARG A 425 28.42 -17.03 0.25
CA ARG A 425 27.08 -16.58 -0.07
C ARG A 425 27.08 -15.36 -0.97
N GLN A 426 27.87 -14.33 -0.66
CA GLN A 426 27.96 -13.11 -1.48
C GLN A 426 28.47 -13.41 -2.90
N ILE A 427 29.44 -14.32 -3.05
CA ILE A 427 29.92 -14.71 -4.37
C ILE A 427 28.81 -15.41 -5.16
N VAL A 428 28.05 -16.32 -4.54
CA VAL A 428 26.92 -17.01 -5.19
C VAL A 428 25.85 -15.99 -5.60
N GLU A 429 25.48 -15.06 -4.72
CA GLU A 429 24.48 -14.01 -5.00
C GLU A 429 24.88 -13.10 -6.15
N VAL A 430 26.14 -12.65 -6.21
CA VAL A 430 26.65 -11.80 -7.30
C VAL A 430 26.63 -12.55 -8.64
N HIS A 431 26.74 -13.88 -8.62
CA HIS A 431 26.59 -14.74 -9.78
C HIS A 431 25.15 -15.18 -10.08
N GLN A 432 24.16 -14.58 -9.38
CA GLN A 432 22.73 -14.90 -9.52
C GLN A 432 22.40 -16.37 -9.21
N GLY A 433 23.21 -17.01 -8.36
CA GLY A 433 23.02 -18.37 -7.90
C GLY A 433 22.24 -18.48 -6.60
N THR A 434 22.05 -19.72 -6.17
CA THR A 434 21.47 -20.06 -4.86
C THR A 434 22.39 -21.04 -4.12
N ILE A 435 22.32 -21.03 -2.79
CA ILE A 435 23.14 -21.90 -1.92
C ILE A 435 22.24 -22.61 -0.91
N GLU A 436 22.51 -23.90 -0.69
CA GLU A 436 21.80 -24.75 0.25
C GLU A 436 22.77 -25.53 1.12
N TYR A 437 22.46 -25.66 2.40
CA TYR A 437 23.24 -26.42 3.37
C TYR A 437 22.44 -27.63 3.84
N SER A 438 23.09 -28.78 3.91
CA SER A 438 22.50 -30.03 4.40
C SER A 438 23.53 -30.85 5.16
N ASN A 439 23.08 -31.72 6.06
CA ASN A 439 23.98 -32.67 6.70
C ASN A 439 24.27 -33.87 5.79
N THR A 440 25.51 -34.28 5.71
CA THR A 440 25.97 -35.52 5.00
C THR A 440 25.53 -36.74 5.83
N ILE A 441 25.15 -37.82 5.16
CA ILE A 441 24.77 -39.08 5.85
C ILE A 441 25.99 -40.02 5.81
N PRO A 442 26.41 -40.64 6.94
CA PRO A 442 25.81 -40.57 8.29
C PRO A 442 26.20 -39.33 9.09
N HIS A 443 27.29 -38.64 8.79
CA HIS A 443 27.79 -37.45 9.49
C HIS A 443 28.52 -36.55 8.51
N GLY A 444 28.56 -35.22 8.76
CA GLY A 444 29.25 -34.24 7.99
C GLY A 444 28.36 -33.11 7.52
N LEU A 445 28.93 -32.18 6.77
CA LEU A 445 28.24 -31.02 6.14
C LEU A 445 28.36 -31.11 4.63
N THR A 446 27.25 -30.89 3.94
CA THR A 446 27.22 -30.71 2.48
C THR A 446 26.75 -29.30 2.16
N VAL A 447 27.51 -28.60 1.33
CA VAL A 447 27.15 -27.28 0.82
C VAL A 447 26.94 -27.40 -0.69
N ASN A 448 25.73 -27.17 -1.13
CA ASN A 448 25.36 -27.16 -2.54
C ASN A 448 25.13 -25.72 -2.99
N PHE A 449 25.66 -25.37 -4.15
CA PHE A 449 25.35 -24.12 -4.80
C PHE A 449 25.05 -24.30 -6.28
N PHE A 450 24.13 -23.47 -6.75
CA PHE A 450 23.54 -23.59 -8.09
C PHE A 450 23.81 -22.32 -8.85
N LEU A 451 24.44 -22.41 -10.00
CA LEU A 451 24.74 -21.27 -10.86
C LEU A 451 23.99 -21.42 -12.19
N PRO A 452 23.43 -20.32 -12.75
CA PRO A 452 22.78 -20.37 -14.05
C PRO A 452 23.76 -20.75 -15.12
N MET A 453 23.35 -21.64 -16.04
CA MET A 453 24.10 -21.99 -17.26
C MET A 453 23.70 -21.06 -18.40
N GLU A 454 24.55 -20.91 -19.39
CA GLU A 454 24.23 -20.23 -20.66
C GLU A 454 23.29 -21.03 -21.55
#